data_3f26533b6803c551909e36594c8fbe20
#
_entry.id   3f26533b6803c551909e36594c8fbe20
#
_cell.length_a   1.000
_cell.length_b   1.000
_cell.length_c   1.000
_cell.angle_alpha   90.00
_cell.angle_beta   90.00
_cell.angle_gamma   90.00
#
_symmetry.space_group_name_H-M   'P 1'
#
loop_
_entity.id
_entity.type
_entity.pdbx_description
1 polymer ?
#
loop_
_entity_poly.entity_id
_entity_poly.type
_entity_poly.pdbx_seq_one_letter_code
_entity_poly.pdbx_strand_id
1 'polypeptide(L)'
;VVEVGGFGLSVLVTPATTTQVSLGAQIQLFTSLVVREDSLTLFGFVNEESRSLFELVQTVSGIGPKVALSILGALTPEDLSRAISQEDIGAIEKVPGIGRKGAQRMILELKGKLSDLSHAQLYKGHQPAWREQLSSALVSLGFSPKESDDAISVVVADLQGDGIEPSGVELSELLKRTLA
;
A
#
# COMPACT_ATOMS: atom_id res chain seq x y z
N VAL A 1 -0.20 14.39 18.28
CA VAL A 1 -0.18 13.40 19.37
C VAL A 1 -1.48 12.64 19.32
N VAL A 2 -1.40 11.31 19.37
CA VAL A 2 -2.55 10.40 19.41
C VAL A 2 -2.57 9.74 20.80
N GLU A 3 -3.73 9.76 21.45
CA GLU A 3 -3.89 9.12 22.75
C GLU A 3 -4.27 7.64 22.54
N VAL A 4 -3.54 6.75 23.21
CA VAL A 4 -3.80 5.30 23.21
C VAL A 4 -3.71 4.78 24.63
N GLY A 5 -4.85 4.37 25.20
CA GLY A 5 -4.89 3.79 26.54
C GLY A 5 -4.35 4.69 27.66
N GLY A 6 -4.56 6.00 27.56
CA GLY A 6 -4.09 7.01 28.51
C GLY A 6 -2.68 7.54 28.23
N PHE A 7 -2.00 7.07 27.21
CA PHE A 7 -0.66 7.53 26.81
C PHE A 7 -0.74 8.38 25.54
N GLY A 8 -0.04 9.50 25.51
CA GLY A 8 0.10 10.36 24.34
C GLY A 8 1.30 9.94 23.49
N LEU A 9 1.02 9.38 22.30
CA LEU A 9 2.06 9.00 21.33
C LEU A 9 2.27 10.10 20.30
N SER A 10 3.53 10.51 20.11
CA SER A 10 3.90 11.42 19.02
C SER A 10 4.00 10.62 17.73
N VAL A 11 3.13 10.93 16.77
CA VAL A 11 3.09 10.26 15.46
C VAL A 11 3.35 11.29 14.38
N LEU A 12 4.35 11.05 13.53
CA LEU A 12 4.62 11.87 12.35
C LEU A 12 3.73 11.41 11.20
N VAL A 13 3.00 12.35 10.63
CA VAL A 13 2.05 12.11 9.54
C VAL A 13 2.27 13.09 8.40
N THR A 14 1.69 12.84 7.24
CA THR A 14 1.71 13.80 6.14
C THR A 14 0.80 15.01 6.44
N PRO A 15 1.03 16.18 5.83
CA PRO A 15 0.15 17.34 5.97
C PRO A 15 -1.30 17.01 5.61
N ALA A 16 -1.53 16.22 4.57
CA ALA A 16 -2.86 15.77 4.16
C ALA A 16 -3.58 14.99 5.26
N THR A 17 -2.88 14.09 5.96
CA THR A 17 -3.43 13.38 7.11
C THR A 17 -3.82 14.34 8.24
N THR A 18 -2.98 15.37 8.51
CA THR A 18 -3.25 16.35 9.56
C THR A 18 -4.55 17.14 9.29
N THR A 19 -4.85 17.43 8.04
CA THR A 19 -6.08 18.17 7.68
C THR A 19 -7.35 17.33 7.77
N GLN A 20 -7.24 16.01 7.74
CA GLN A 20 -8.37 15.08 7.83
C GLN A 20 -8.74 14.74 9.29
N VAL A 21 -7.91 15.10 10.25
CA VAL A 21 -8.08 14.72 11.65
C VAL A 21 -8.53 15.93 12.47
N SER A 22 -9.63 15.77 13.20
CA SER A 22 -10.11 16.76 14.18
C SER A 22 -9.64 16.40 15.59
N LEU A 23 -9.36 17.40 16.40
CA LEU A 23 -9.03 17.22 17.81
C LEU A 23 -10.17 16.52 18.55
N GLY A 24 -9.84 15.49 19.32
CA GLY A 24 -10.81 14.70 20.08
C GLY A 24 -11.57 13.64 19.26
N ALA A 25 -11.36 13.56 17.95
CA ALA A 25 -11.93 12.50 17.13
C ALA A 25 -11.17 11.18 17.28
N GLN A 26 -11.88 10.06 17.19
CA GLN A 26 -11.23 8.76 17.04
C GLN A 26 -10.63 8.62 15.64
N ILE A 27 -9.41 8.10 15.60
CA ILE A 27 -8.70 7.81 14.35
C ILE A 27 -8.03 6.46 14.44
N GLN A 28 -8.03 5.73 13.33
CA GLN A 28 -7.18 4.56 13.12
C GLN A 28 -6.04 4.94 12.18
N LEU A 29 -4.80 4.64 12.59
CA LEU A 29 -3.61 4.87 11.78
C LEU A 29 -2.85 3.55 11.62
N PHE A 30 -2.44 3.27 10.40
CA PHE A 30 -1.43 2.27 10.11
C PHE A 30 -0.07 2.87 10.42
N THR A 31 0.74 2.19 11.24
CA THR A 31 1.97 2.78 11.76
C THR A 31 3.21 2.02 11.31
N SER A 32 4.31 2.75 11.13
CA SER A 32 5.65 2.21 10.94
C SER A 32 6.58 2.80 12.00
N LEU A 33 7.24 1.94 12.78
CA LEU A 33 8.17 2.34 13.82
C LEU A 33 9.60 2.29 13.28
N VAL A 34 10.23 3.44 13.23
CA VAL A 34 11.66 3.55 12.88
C VAL A 34 12.49 3.60 14.16
N VAL A 35 13.31 2.59 14.34
CA VAL A 35 14.22 2.44 15.50
C VAL A 35 15.62 2.83 15.09
N ARG A 36 16.25 3.71 15.87
CA ARG A 36 17.66 4.11 15.77
C ARG A 36 18.33 3.99 17.13
N GLU A 37 19.63 4.10 17.18
CA GLU A 37 20.39 4.01 18.45
C GLU A 37 19.93 5.03 19.50
N ASP A 38 19.52 6.23 19.05
CA ASP A 38 19.17 7.38 19.86
C ASP A 38 17.70 7.78 19.84
N SER A 39 16.87 7.10 19.02
CA SER A 39 15.50 7.54 18.82
C SER A 39 14.54 6.42 18.37
N LEU A 40 13.28 6.56 18.83
CA LEU A 40 12.14 5.80 18.37
C LEU A 40 11.17 6.78 17.72
N THR A 41 10.93 6.63 16.43
CA THR A 41 10.04 7.53 15.69
C THR A 41 8.89 6.75 15.08
N LEU A 42 7.68 7.12 15.43
CA LEU A 42 6.46 6.52 14.91
C LEU A 42 5.92 7.36 13.75
N PHE A 43 5.73 6.73 12.61
CA PHE A 43 5.09 7.31 11.43
C PHE A 43 3.69 6.73 11.28
N GLY A 44 2.71 7.56 10.88
CA GLY A 44 1.31 7.15 10.77
C GLY A 44 0.71 7.49 9.41
N PHE A 45 -0.14 6.58 8.92
CA PHE A 45 -0.77 6.64 7.61
C PHE A 45 -2.25 6.29 7.74
N VAL A 46 -3.08 6.88 6.90
CA VAL A 46 -4.54 6.66 6.91
C VAL A 46 -4.94 5.31 6.31
N ASN A 47 -4.06 4.70 5.52
CA ASN A 47 -4.27 3.38 4.93
C ASN A 47 -2.97 2.56 4.87
N GLU A 48 -3.14 1.26 4.71
CA GLU A 48 -2.05 0.28 4.65
C GLU A 48 -1.16 0.48 3.42
N GLU A 49 -1.73 0.92 2.32
CA GLU A 49 -1.01 1.17 1.07
C GLU A 49 0.03 2.28 1.24
N SER A 50 -0.35 3.40 1.86
CA SER A 50 0.58 4.49 2.18
C SER A 50 1.69 4.03 3.13
N ARG A 51 1.38 3.17 4.12
CA ARG A 51 2.38 2.59 5.00
C ARG A 51 3.36 1.72 4.21
N SER A 52 2.84 0.82 3.37
CA SER A 52 3.66 -0.08 2.55
C SER A 52 4.54 0.70 1.56
N LEU A 53 3.99 1.75 0.94
CA LEU A 53 4.76 2.63 0.08
C LEU A 53 5.86 3.39 0.84
N PHE A 54 5.57 3.87 2.06
CA PHE A 54 6.56 4.48 2.92
C PHE A 54 7.74 3.54 3.21
N GLU A 55 7.47 2.29 3.51
CA GLU A 55 8.49 1.27 3.76
C GLU A 55 9.27 0.94 2.48
N LEU A 56 8.57 0.81 1.35
CA LEU A 56 9.17 0.53 0.06
C LEU A 56 10.16 1.62 -0.39
N VAL A 57 9.76 2.88 -0.35
CA VAL A 57 10.65 3.97 -0.83
C VAL A 57 11.91 4.10 0.03
N GLN A 58 11.87 3.68 1.29
CA GLN A 58 13.05 3.64 2.16
C GLN A 58 14.05 2.54 1.79
N THR A 59 13.66 1.57 0.96
CA THR A 59 14.62 0.57 0.42
C THR A 59 15.55 1.17 -0.63
N VAL A 60 15.24 2.38 -1.12
CA VAL A 60 16.08 3.11 -2.06
C VAL A 60 17.26 3.74 -1.33
N SER A 61 18.45 3.50 -1.81
CA SER A 61 19.68 4.04 -1.20
C SER A 61 19.64 5.58 -1.13
N GLY A 62 19.79 6.11 0.07
CA GLY A 62 19.76 7.56 0.34
C GLY A 62 18.36 8.14 0.61
N ILE A 63 17.30 7.33 0.59
CA ILE A 63 15.96 7.74 1.01
C ILE A 63 15.74 7.32 2.46
N GLY A 64 15.81 8.28 3.36
CA GLY A 64 15.48 8.06 4.77
C GLY A 64 13.99 8.33 5.07
N PRO A 65 13.53 8.02 6.30
CA PRO A 65 12.12 8.12 6.68
C PRO A 65 11.54 9.53 6.53
N LYS A 66 12.32 10.58 6.76
CA LYS A 66 11.84 11.97 6.56
C LYS A 66 11.58 12.28 5.08
N VAL A 67 12.48 11.82 4.20
CA VAL A 67 12.31 11.99 2.75
C VAL A 67 11.17 11.12 2.25
N ALA A 68 11.05 9.89 2.73
CA ALA A 68 9.93 9.01 2.43
C ALA A 68 8.58 9.64 2.81
N LEU A 69 8.48 10.25 3.99
CA LEU A 69 7.26 10.98 4.38
C LEU A 69 6.99 12.19 3.47
N SER A 70 8.04 12.90 3.04
CA SER A 70 7.90 14.03 2.09
C SER A 70 7.39 13.57 0.73
N ILE A 71 7.81 12.38 0.26
CA ILE A 71 7.32 11.77 -0.98
C ILE A 71 5.81 11.55 -0.89
N LEU A 72 5.35 10.87 0.17
CA LEU A 72 3.94 10.58 0.38
C LEU A 72 3.10 11.83 0.69
N GLY A 73 3.73 12.92 1.10
CA GLY A 73 3.08 14.22 1.26
C GLY A 73 2.92 15.00 -0.03
N ALA A 74 3.73 14.69 -1.06
CA ALA A 74 3.77 15.42 -2.33
C ALA A 74 3.15 14.63 -3.49
N LEU A 75 3.20 13.30 -3.44
CA LEU A 75 2.74 12.40 -4.50
C LEU A 75 1.79 11.34 -3.91
N THR A 76 0.71 11.06 -4.61
CA THR A 76 -0.12 9.88 -4.31
C THR A 76 0.62 8.60 -4.73
N PRO A 77 0.24 7.42 -4.22
CA PRO A 77 0.80 6.14 -4.68
C PRO A 77 0.72 5.97 -6.21
N GLU A 78 -0.41 6.37 -6.81
CA GLU A 78 -0.64 6.30 -8.25
C GLU A 78 0.27 7.27 -9.02
N ASP A 79 0.44 8.51 -8.53
CA ASP A 79 1.32 9.50 -9.15
C ASP A 79 2.77 9.07 -9.10
N LEU A 80 3.21 8.51 -7.96
CA LEU A 80 4.56 7.98 -7.84
C LEU A 80 4.78 6.78 -8.77
N SER A 81 3.84 5.84 -8.82
CA SER A 81 3.89 4.69 -9.73
C SER A 81 3.96 5.13 -11.19
N ARG A 82 3.14 6.11 -11.57
CA ARG A 82 3.15 6.71 -12.90
C ARG A 82 4.48 7.38 -13.22
N ALA A 83 5.00 8.20 -12.30
CA ALA A 83 6.28 8.89 -12.48
C ALA A 83 7.44 7.91 -12.66
N ILE A 84 7.45 6.80 -11.91
CA ILE A 84 8.46 5.74 -12.04
C ILE A 84 8.31 4.99 -13.37
N SER A 85 7.11 4.61 -13.76
CA SER A 85 6.83 3.89 -15.01
C SER A 85 7.18 4.72 -16.24
N GLN A 86 6.92 6.03 -16.20
CA GLN A 86 7.20 6.97 -17.28
C GLN A 86 8.61 7.57 -17.19
N GLU A 87 9.41 7.20 -16.18
CA GLU A 87 10.74 7.76 -15.93
C GLU A 87 10.73 9.29 -15.78
N ASP A 88 9.63 9.85 -15.23
CA ASP A 88 9.47 11.29 -15.04
C ASP A 88 10.28 11.77 -13.83
N ILE A 89 11.57 12.05 -14.11
CA ILE A 89 12.50 12.60 -13.12
C ILE A 89 11.96 13.92 -12.56
N GLY A 90 11.36 14.76 -13.44
CA GLY A 90 10.89 16.09 -13.06
C GLY A 90 9.74 16.06 -12.05
N ALA A 91 8.85 15.07 -12.11
CA ALA A 91 7.79 14.89 -11.12
C ALA A 91 8.36 14.55 -9.74
N ILE A 92 9.36 13.66 -9.69
CA ILE A 92 9.98 13.22 -8.43
C ILE A 92 10.91 14.30 -7.85
N GLU A 93 11.59 15.08 -8.68
CA GLU A 93 12.46 16.20 -8.25
C GLU A 93 11.69 17.32 -7.52
N LYS A 94 10.40 17.46 -7.76
CA LYS A 94 9.55 18.44 -7.05
C LYS A 94 9.36 18.11 -5.57
N VAL A 95 9.65 16.87 -5.16
CA VAL A 95 9.54 16.45 -3.77
C VAL A 95 10.66 17.05 -2.92
N PRO A 96 10.34 17.78 -1.84
CA PRO A 96 11.36 18.33 -0.96
C PRO A 96 12.31 17.26 -0.42
N GLY A 97 13.61 17.49 -0.59
CA GLY A 97 14.65 16.56 -0.15
C GLY A 97 15.10 15.55 -1.21
N ILE A 98 14.54 15.59 -2.43
CA ILE A 98 14.97 14.78 -3.56
C ILE A 98 15.53 15.68 -4.65
N GLY A 99 16.81 15.48 -4.97
CA GLY A 99 17.42 16.09 -6.14
C GLY A 99 17.46 15.12 -7.32
N ARG A 100 17.91 15.60 -8.48
CA ARG A 100 17.95 14.86 -9.74
C ARG A 100 18.59 13.46 -9.62
N LYS A 101 19.73 13.36 -8.91
CA LYS A 101 20.41 12.07 -8.68
C LYS A 101 19.57 11.10 -7.82
N GLY A 102 18.87 11.63 -6.83
CA GLY A 102 17.96 10.86 -5.99
C GLY A 102 16.75 10.35 -6.77
N ALA A 103 16.14 11.20 -7.59
CA ALA A 103 15.03 10.85 -8.46
C ALA A 103 15.41 9.76 -9.48
N GLN A 104 16.56 9.90 -10.15
CA GLN A 104 17.07 8.88 -11.06
C GLN A 104 17.28 7.52 -10.37
N ARG A 105 17.90 7.55 -9.18
CA ARG A 105 18.13 6.33 -8.39
C ARG A 105 16.81 5.68 -7.98
N MET A 106 15.84 6.49 -7.52
CA MET A 106 14.51 5.99 -7.15
C MET A 106 13.84 5.29 -8.32
N ILE A 107 13.84 5.89 -9.52
CA ILE A 107 13.30 5.26 -10.72
C ILE A 107 13.99 3.93 -10.98
N LEU A 108 15.32 3.91 -10.97
CA LEU A 108 16.09 2.71 -11.28
C LEU A 108 15.82 1.57 -10.28
N GLU A 109 15.82 1.87 -8.97
CA GLU A 109 15.68 0.85 -7.92
C GLU A 109 14.22 0.41 -7.70
N LEU A 110 13.24 1.28 -7.97
CA LEU A 110 11.82 0.95 -7.76
C LEU A 110 11.13 0.41 -9.02
N LYS A 111 11.65 0.66 -10.22
CA LYS A 111 11.02 0.21 -11.48
C LYS A 111 10.80 -1.32 -11.51
N GLY A 112 11.74 -2.10 -10.97
CA GLY A 112 11.58 -3.55 -10.81
C GLY A 112 10.61 -3.94 -9.68
N LYS A 113 10.68 -3.23 -8.56
CA LYS A 113 9.92 -3.56 -7.35
C LYS A 113 8.43 -3.17 -7.44
N LEU A 114 8.10 -2.11 -8.19
CA LEU A 114 6.71 -1.69 -8.41
C LEU A 114 5.96 -2.62 -9.35
N SER A 115 6.65 -3.26 -10.32
CA SER A 115 6.03 -4.31 -11.12
C SER A 115 5.69 -5.54 -10.27
N ASP A 116 6.52 -5.88 -9.30
CA ASP A 116 6.23 -6.97 -8.35
C ASP A 116 5.15 -6.57 -7.33
N LEU A 117 5.09 -5.29 -6.95
CA LEU A 117 4.05 -4.74 -6.07
C LEU A 117 2.71 -4.53 -6.78
N SER A 118 2.71 -4.22 -8.08
CA SER A 118 1.49 -4.11 -8.90
C SER A 118 0.74 -5.45 -8.97
N HIS A 119 1.46 -6.55 -8.80
CA HIS A 119 0.85 -7.89 -8.76
C HIS A 119 0.59 -8.44 -7.35
N ALA A 120 1.22 -7.90 -6.30
CA ALA A 120 1.13 -8.49 -4.96
C ALA A 120 0.68 -7.54 -3.83
N GLN A 121 0.82 -6.24 -3.95
CA GLN A 121 0.60 -5.31 -2.83
C GLN A 121 -0.20 -4.03 -3.12
N LEU A 122 -0.30 -3.55 -4.37
CA LEU A 122 -1.24 -2.48 -4.71
C LEU A 122 -2.71 -2.95 -4.60
N TYR A 123 -2.92 -4.27 -4.59
CA TYR A 123 -4.22 -4.89 -4.36
C TYR A 123 -4.45 -5.34 -2.90
N LYS A 124 -3.47 -5.18 -1.99
CA LYS A 124 -3.68 -5.41 -0.54
C LYS A 124 -4.35 -4.24 0.18
N GLY A 125 -4.58 -3.12 -0.49
CA GLY A 125 -5.51 -2.10 -0.05
C GLY A 125 -6.93 -2.63 -0.10
N HIS A 126 -7.44 -3.22 1.00
CA HIS A 126 -8.82 -3.72 1.10
C HIS A 126 -9.19 -4.81 0.09
N GLN A 127 -8.39 -5.85 -0.01
CA GLN A 127 -8.99 -7.11 -0.50
C GLN A 127 -9.98 -7.57 0.57
N PRO A 128 -11.26 -7.75 0.20
CA PRO A 128 -12.23 -8.32 1.13
C PRO A 128 -11.68 -9.64 1.67
N ALA A 129 -11.90 -9.93 2.95
CA ALA A 129 -11.36 -11.13 3.62
C ALA A 129 -11.65 -12.43 2.85
N TRP A 130 -12.77 -12.48 2.14
CA TRP A 130 -13.13 -13.61 1.28
C TRP A 130 -12.13 -13.87 0.14
N ARG A 131 -11.51 -12.81 -0.45
CA ARG A 131 -10.56 -12.96 -1.58
C ARG A 131 -9.24 -13.58 -1.12
N GLU A 132 -8.75 -13.17 0.03
CA GLU A 132 -7.54 -13.75 0.64
C GLU A 132 -7.76 -15.21 1.04
N GLN A 133 -8.94 -15.51 1.62
CA GLN A 133 -9.35 -16.88 1.98
C GLN A 133 -9.47 -17.75 0.73
N LEU A 134 -10.07 -17.24 -0.34
CA LEU A 134 -10.24 -17.96 -1.61
C LEU A 134 -8.89 -18.23 -2.28
N SER A 135 -8.00 -17.24 -2.33
CA SER A 135 -6.63 -17.40 -2.85
C SER A 135 -5.84 -18.43 -2.05
N SER A 136 -5.89 -18.38 -0.72
CA SER A 136 -5.24 -19.36 0.15
C SER A 136 -5.79 -20.78 -0.05
N ALA A 137 -7.09 -20.92 -0.26
CA ALA A 137 -7.71 -22.21 -0.55
C ALA A 137 -7.23 -22.77 -1.91
N LEU A 138 -7.18 -21.96 -2.96
CA LEU A 138 -6.69 -22.36 -4.29
C LEU A 138 -5.21 -22.77 -4.26
N VAL A 139 -4.37 -22.00 -3.56
CA VAL A 139 -2.95 -22.36 -3.37
C VAL A 139 -2.80 -23.67 -2.63
N SER A 140 -3.64 -23.93 -1.61
CA SER A 140 -3.68 -25.22 -0.90
C SER A 140 -4.12 -26.40 -1.78
N LEU A 141 -4.89 -26.13 -2.83
CA LEU A 141 -5.30 -27.11 -3.85
C LEU A 141 -4.26 -27.32 -4.95
N GLY A 142 -3.12 -26.58 -4.90
CA GLY A 142 -2.00 -26.78 -5.80
C GLY A 142 -1.90 -25.75 -6.93
N PHE A 143 -2.74 -24.73 -6.97
CA PHE A 143 -2.62 -23.62 -7.92
C PHE A 143 -1.45 -22.71 -7.54
N SER A 144 -0.76 -22.17 -8.54
CA SER A 144 0.21 -21.10 -8.29
C SER A 144 -0.51 -19.81 -7.86
N PRO A 145 0.17 -18.89 -7.14
CA PRO A 145 -0.44 -17.60 -6.76
C PRO A 145 -1.01 -16.82 -7.95
N LYS A 146 -0.35 -16.89 -9.11
CA LYS A 146 -0.80 -16.21 -10.33
C LYS A 146 -2.08 -16.85 -10.90
N GLU A 147 -2.10 -18.17 -11.02
CA GLU A 147 -3.29 -18.91 -11.49
C GLU A 147 -4.50 -18.68 -10.56
N SER A 148 -4.26 -18.59 -9.25
CA SER A 148 -5.29 -18.29 -8.27
C SER A 148 -5.87 -16.87 -8.48
N ASP A 149 -5.03 -15.87 -8.68
CA ASP A 149 -5.47 -14.48 -8.94
C ASP A 149 -6.21 -14.35 -10.28
N ASP A 150 -5.75 -15.00 -11.34
CA ASP A 150 -6.39 -15.01 -12.63
C ASP A 150 -7.79 -15.65 -12.54
N ALA A 151 -7.91 -16.80 -11.89
CA ALA A 151 -9.17 -17.52 -11.70
C ALA A 151 -10.17 -16.71 -10.84
N ILE A 152 -9.73 -16.11 -9.75
CA ILE A 152 -10.56 -15.24 -8.91
C ILE A 152 -11.08 -14.05 -9.70
N SER A 153 -10.24 -13.45 -10.55
CA SER A 153 -10.61 -12.28 -11.34
C SER A 153 -11.71 -12.59 -12.36
N VAL A 154 -11.70 -13.78 -12.95
CA VAL A 154 -12.76 -14.25 -13.86
C VAL A 154 -14.09 -14.39 -13.11
N VAL A 155 -14.09 -15.05 -11.95
CA VAL A 155 -15.31 -15.24 -11.15
C VAL A 155 -15.88 -13.90 -10.64
N VAL A 156 -15.02 -12.97 -10.27
CA VAL A 156 -15.46 -11.62 -9.85
C VAL A 156 -16.13 -10.88 -11.00
N ALA A 157 -15.57 -10.95 -12.21
CA ALA A 157 -16.13 -10.31 -13.39
C ALA A 157 -17.53 -10.93 -13.74
N ASP A 158 -17.66 -12.24 -13.63
CA ASP A 158 -18.92 -12.96 -13.84
C ASP A 158 -20.00 -12.53 -12.85
N LEU A 159 -19.67 -12.53 -11.56
CA LEU A 159 -20.59 -12.10 -10.49
C LEU A 159 -21.02 -10.64 -10.64
N GLN A 160 -20.08 -9.75 -11.01
CA GLN A 160 -20.40 -8.34 -11.29
C GLN A 160 -21.32 -8.19 -12.52
N GLY A 161 -21.14 -9.02 -13.54
CA GLY A 161 -22.04 -9.08 -14.69
C GLY A 161 -23.47 -9.48 -14.31
N ASP A 162 -23.61 -10.33 -13.30
CA ASP A 162 -24.91 -10.76 -12.75
C ASP A 162 -25.46 -9.79 -11.67
N GLY A 163 -24.75 -8.69 -11.37
CA GLY A 163 -25.11 -7.72 -10.33
C GLY A 163 -24.98 -8.24 -8.91
N ILE A 164 -24.16 -9.29 -8.70
CA ILE A 164 -23.95 -9.92 -7.40
C ILE A 164 -22.65 -9.40 -6.80
N GLU A 165 -22.72 -8.84 -5.60
CA GLU A 165 -21.55 -8.44 -4.81
C GLU A 165 -20.83 -9.69 -4.26
N PRO A 166 -19.55 -9.94 -4.60
CA PRO A 166 -18.81 -11.13 -4.15
C PRO A 166 -18.72 -11.26 -2.62
N SER A 167 -18.77 -10.14 -1.89
CA SER A 167 -18.76 -10.12 -0.42
C SER A 167 -20.00 -10.72 0.22
N GLY A 168 -21.09 -10.85 -0.52
CA GLY A 168 -22.34 -11.47 -0.08
C GLY A 168 -22.45 -12.96 -0.41
N VAL A 169 -21.46 -13.52 -1.12
CA VAL A 169 -21.45 -14.93 -1.51
C VAL A 169 -20.61 -15.75 -0.55
N GLU A 170 -21.08 -16.93 -0.17
CA GLU A 170 -20.31 -17.83 0.69
C GLU A 170 -19.00 -18.29 0.02
N LEU A 171 -17.92 -18.39 0.80
CA LEU A 171 -16.59 -18.79 0.32
C LEU A 171 -16.62 -20.15 -0.42
N SER A 172 -17.43 -21.08 0.06
CA SER A 172 -17.63 -22.39 -0.53
C SER A 172 -18.21 -22.33 -1.95
N GLU A 173 -19.12 -21.38 -2.21
CA GLU A 173 -19.72 -21.16 -3.51
C GLU A 173 -18.74 -20.43 -4.45
N LEU A 174 -18.00 -19.45 -3.94
CA LEU A 174 -16.93 -18.79 -4.70
C LEU A 174 -15.87 -19.81 -5.14
N LEU A 175 -15.47 -20.70 -4.26
CA LEU A 175 -14.49 -21.75 -4.56
C LEU A 175 -14.99 -22.69 -5.65
N LYS A 176 -16.25 -23.13 -5.58
CA LYS A 176 -16.87 -24.00 -6.62
C LYS A 176 -16.87 -23.33 -7.98
N ARG A 177 -17.26 -22.05 -8.05
CA ARG A 177 -17.27 -21.27 -9.30
C ARG A 177 -15.87 -21.08 -9.88
N THR A 178 -14.87 -20.96 -9.03
CA THR A 178 -13.46 -20.80 -9.46
C THR A 178 -12.88 -22.11 -10.00
N LEU A 179 -13.42 -23.26 -9.59
CA LEU A 179 -12.96 -24.58 -10.00
C LEU A 179 -13.80 -25.19 -11.17
N ALA A 180 -14.85 -24.52 -11.57
CA ALA A 180 -15.73 -24.97 -12.67
C ALA A 180 -15.23 -24.51 -14.02
#